data_e887a9afb71785fd80e7725830fe3d39
#
_entry.id   e887a9afb71785fd80e7725830fe3d39
#
_cell.length_a   1.000
_cell.length_b   1.000
_cell.length_c   1.000
_cell.angle_alpha   90.00
_cell.angle_beta   90.00
_cell.angle_gamma   90.00
#
_symmetry.space_group_name_H-M   'P 1'
#
loop_
_entity.id
_entity.type
_entity.pdbx_description
1 polymer ?
#
loop_
_entity_poly.entity_id
_entity_poly.type
_entity_poly.pdbx_seq_one_letter_code
_entity_poly.pdbx_strand_id
1 'polypeptide(L)'
;MLRYTLKRILTGILALFVLACVTFLLVRLMPGSPFQTGSVSEQVVEAVEREYGLDRPLGEQFLTYMGNLLRGDLGISYEDPGVKVTEIIGRTWGITASLGVPALIVAILAGTAFGIARAVSKNRCVREVISAVGMILAGIPGFAAAILLLLVFSVQLKWFPASGLLSPAHYVLPVISLAIYPAAVIMRLTGNALETEMEKDYVLFDRAKGLGRKQIIFTHALKNAWRPVLNYIGPASAYLLTGSFVV
;
A
#
# COMPACT_ATOMS: atom_id res chain seq x y z
N MET A 1 -24.36 1.38 -16.45
CA MET A 1 -23.42 2.09 -15.56
C MET A 1 -23.92 2.05 -14.12
N LEU A 2 -25.08 2.62 -13.78
CA LEU A 2 -25.60 2.68 -12.39
C LEU A 2 -25.68 1.31 -11.68
N ARG A 3 -26.25 0.28 -12.34
CA ARG A 3 -26.36 -1.09 -11.80
C ARG A 3 -24.99 -1.72 -11.48
N TYR A 4 -23.99 -1.44 -12.30
CA TYR A 4 -22.61 -1.92 -12.07
C TYR A 4 -21.99 -1.23 -10.85
N THR A 5 -22.11 0.10 -10.76
CA THR A 5 -21.59 0.89 -9.63
C THR A 5 -22.27 0.49 -8.33
N LEU A 6 -23.59 0.35 -8.32
CA LEU A 6 -24.35 -0.08 -7.15
C LEU A 6 -23.94 -1.47 -6.67
N LYS A 7 -23.78 -2.45 -7.60
CA LYS A 7 -23.30 -3.79 -7.26
C LYS A 7 -21.90 -3.75 -6.63
N ARG A 8 -21.02 -2.89 -7.15
CA ARG A 8 -19.65 -2.76 -6.65
C ARG A 8 -19.60 -2.13 -5.25
N ILE A 9 -20.42 -1.10 -5.01
CA ILE A 9 -20.56 -0.49 -3.68
C ILE A 9 -21.11 -1.52 -2.69
N LEU A 10 -22.17 -2.24 -3.06
CA LEU A 10 -22.77 -3.26 -2.19
C LEU A 10 -21.76 -4.38 -1.84
N THR A 11 -20.99 -4.84 -2.82
CA THR A 11 -19.92 -5.82 -2.59
C THR A 11 -18.84 -5.28 -1.66
N GLY A 12 -18.47 -3.99 -1.80
CA GLY A 12 -17.52 -3.34 -0.91
C GLY A 12 -18.03 -3.23 0.53
N ILE A 13 -19.28 -2.81 0.71
CA ILE A 13 -19.93 -2.76 2.04
C ILE A 13 -19.99 -4.15 2.67
N LEU A 14 -20.38 -5.17 1.90
CA LEU A 14 -20.41 -6.55 2.39
C LEU A 14 -19.02 -7.03 2.82
N ALA A 15 -17.98 -6.73 2.02
CA ALA A 15 -16.62 -7.10 2.37
C ALA A 15 -16.14 -6.41 3.66
N LEU A 16 -16.45 -5.12 3.85
CA LEU A 16 -16.14 -4.39 5.08
C LEU A 16 -16.91 -4.96 6.29
N PHE A 17 -18.17 -5.32 6.11
CA PHE A 17 -18.95 -5.95 7.15
C PHE A 17 -18.37 -7.31 7.57
N VAL A 18 -18.04 -8.16 6.60
CA VAL A 18 -17.39 -9.46 6.87
C VAL A 18 -16.04 -9.25 7.58
N LEU A 19 -15.24 -8.29 7.13
CA LEU A 19 -13.97 -7.95 7.77
C LEU A 19 -14.19 -7.53 9.23
N ALA A 20 -15.15 -6.65 9.50
CA ALA A 20 -15.49 -6.20 10.84
C ALA A 20 -15.94 -7.38 11.76
N CYS A 21 -16.76 -8.30 11.23
CA CYS A 21 -17.18 -9.50 11.95
C CYS A 21 -15.98 -10.40 12.30
N VAL A 22 -15.11 -10.67 11.31
CA VAL A 22 -13.94 -11.53 11.52
C VAL A 22 -12.98 -10.89 12.51
N THR A 23 -12.69 -9.60 12.37
CA THR A 23 -11.81 -8.86 13.30
C THR A 23 -12.37 -8.88 14.72
N PHE A 24 -13.67 -8.61 14.90
CA PHE A 24 -14.33 -8.68 16.20
C PHE A 24 -14.17 -10.07 16.83
N LEU A 25 -14.47 -11.13 16.08
CA LEU A 25 -14.35 -12.50 16.58
C LEU A 25 -12.92 -12.86 16.93
N LEU A 26 -11.94 -12.53 16.07
CA LEU A 26 -10.54 -12.85 16.35
C LEU A 26 -10.04 -12.16 17.62
N VAL A 27 -10.37 -10.87 17.81
CA VAL A 27 -9.98 -10.13 19.02
C VAL A 27 -10.64 -10.74 20.28
N ARG A 28 -11.89 -11.21 20.19
CA ARG A 28 -12.60 -11.80 21.33
C ARG A 28 -12.23 -13.25 21.64
N LEU A 29 -11.73 -13.98 20.64
CA LEU A 29 -11.24 -15.35 20.81
C LEU A 29 -9.78 -15.43 21.28
N MET A 30 -9.07 -14.32 21.30
CA MET A 30 -7.71 -14.28 21.84
C MET A 30 -7.72 -14.58 23.34
N PRO A 31 -6.91 -15.55 23.80
CA PRO A 31 -6.83 -15.87 25.22
C PRO A 31 -6.17 -14.72 25.99
N GLY A 32 -6.73 -14.44 27.20
CA GLY A 32 -6.25 -13.37 28.08
C GLY A 32 -7.06 -12.08 27.97
N SER A 33 -6.98 -11.24 29.00
CA SER A 33 -7.57 -9.91 28.99
C SER A 33 -6.61 -8.93 28.30
N PRO A 34 -7.09 -8.04 27.44
CA PRO A 34 -6.26 -7.00 26.83
C PRO A 34 -5.65 -6.04 27.87
N PHE A 35 -6.14 -6.06 29.11
CA PHE A 35 -5.68 -5.21 30.20
C PHE A 35 -4.75 -5.94 31.19
N GLN A 36 -4.45 -7.23 30.98
CA GLN A 36 -3.47 -7.98 31.79
C GLN A 36 -2.04 -7.60 31.42
N THR A 37 -1.61 -6.41 31.77
CA THR A 37 -0.19 -6.04 31.78
C THR A 37 0.37 -6.29 33.19
N GLY A 38 1.23 -7.27 33.29
CA GLY A 38 1.99 -7.88 34.40
C GLY A 38 1.98 -7.36 35.84
N SER A 39 1.32 -6.27 36.19
CA SER A 39 1.32 -5.68 37.54
C SER A 39 -0.06 -5.20 37.99
N VAL A 40 -1.10 -5.44 37.24
CA VAL A 40 -2.46 -4.94 37.55
C VAL A 40 -3.22 -6.03 38.31
N SER A 41 -3.86 -5.69 39.46
CA SER A 41 -4.65 -6.65 40.20
C SER A 41 -5.90 -7.10 39.45
N GLU A 42 -6.31 -8.35 39.57
CA GLU A 42 -7.52 -8.89 38.93
C GLU A 42 -8.75 -8.03 39.13
N GLN A 43 -8.91 -7.42 40.32
CA GLN A 43 -10.03 -6.54 40.64
C GLN A 43 -10.07 -5.28 39.77
N VAL A 44 -8.91 -4.72 39.40
CA VAL A 44 -8.82 -3.57 38.50
C VAL A 44 -9.12 -3.99 37.05
N VAL A 45 -8.63 -5.15 36.64
CA VAL A 45 -8.94 -5.73 35.32
C VAL A 45 -10.44 -5.94 35.16
N GLU A 46 -11.10 -6.58 36.15
CA GLU A 46 -12.55 -6.78 36.13
C GLU A 46 -13.34 -5.47 36.10
N ALA A 47 -12.90 -4.45 36.83
CA ALA A 47 -13.56 -3.14 36.84
C ALA A 47 -13.48 -2.47 35.46
N VAL A 48 -12.32 -2.54 34.83
CA VAL A 48 -12.08 -2.01 33.47
C VAL A 48 -12.90 -2.81 32.45
N GLU A 49 -12.90 -4.13 32.51
CA GLU A 49 -13.69 -4.97 31.62
C GLU A 49 -15.21 -4.66 31.71
N ARG A 50 -15.73 -4.39 32.88
CA ARG A 50 -17.14 -3.95 33.08
C ARG A 50 -17.39 -2.57 32.49
N GLU A 51 -16.47 -1.64 32.66
CA GLU A 51 -16.56 -0.29 32.09
C GLU A 51 -16.62 -0.33 30.55
N TYR A 52 -15.88 -1.24 29.94
CA TYR A 52 -15.88 -1.46 28.48
C TYR A 52 -16.95 -2.45 28.00
N GLY A 53 -17.77 -3.00 28.93
CA GLY A 53 -18.83 -3.93 28.60
C GLY A 53 -18.34 -5.27 28.05
N LEU A 54 -17.11 -5.68 28.40
CA LEU A 54 -16.52 -6.95 27.98
C LEU A 54 -17.08 -8.15 28.71
N ASP A 55 -17.78 -7.90 29.82
CA ASP A 55 -18.53 -8.85 30.63
C ASP A 55 -19.89 -9.24 30.02
N ARG A 56 -20.37 -8.50 29.02
CA ARG A 56 -21.66 -8.73 28.37
C ARG A 56 -21.62 -9.91 27.40
N PRO A 57 -22.79 -10.50 27.03
CA PRO A 57 -22.87 -11.51 26.00
C PRO A 57 -22.25 -11.02 24.66
N LEU A 58 -21.56 -11.91 23.96
CA LEU A 58 -20.86 -11.57 22.68
C LEU A 58 -21.77 -10.87 21.67
N GLY A 59 -23.06 -11.21 21.62
CA GLY A 59 -24.02 -10.57 20.73
C GLY A 59 -24.24 -9.09 21.04
N GLU A 60 -24.34 -8.73 22.33
CA GLU A 60 -24.48 -7.34 22.76
C GLU A 60 -23.19 -6.53 22.49
N GLN A 61 -22.05 -7.13 22.77
CA GLN A 61 -20.75 -6.53 22.46
C GLN A 61 -20.61 -6.25 20.96
N PHE A 62 -21.02 -7.19 20.10
CA PHE A 62 -20.99 -7.04 18.64
C PHE A 62 -21.92 -5.93 18.18
N LEU A 63 -23.16 -5.87 18.67
CA LEU A 63 -24.10 -4.80 18.31
C LEU A 63 -23.60 -3.42 18.73
N THR A 64 -23.02 -3.31 19.92
CA THR A 64 -22.40 -2.08 20.41
C THR A 64 -21.22 -1.68 19.54
N TYR A 65 -20.32 -2.62 19.22
CA TYR A 65 -19.18 -2.40 18.32
C TYR A 65 -19.62 -1.90 16.94
N MET A 66 -20.59 -2.57 16.32
CA MET A 66 -21.13 -2.17 15.02
C MET A 66 -21.83 -0.81 15.06
N GLY A 67 -22.57 -0.53 16.14
CA GLY A 67 -23.22 0.77 16.33
C GLY A 67 -22.23 1.92 16.47
N ASN A 68 -21.14 1.71 17.19
CA ASN A 68 -20.05 2.67 17.34
C ASN A 68 -19.29 2.86 16.01
N LEU A 69 -18.97 1.78 15.32
CA LEU A 69 -18.28 1.82 14.01
C LEU A 69 -19.08 2.63 12.99
N LEU A 70 -20.41 2.46 12.93
CA LEU A 70 -21.28 3.23 12.04
C LEU A 70 -21.33 4.73 12.37
N ARG A 71 -21.05 5.10 13.64
CA ARG A 71 -20.94 6.50 14.07
C ARG A 71 -19.53 7.09 13.91
N GLY A 72 -18.58 6.28 13.41
CA GLY A 72 -17.17 6.68 13.30
C GLY A 72 -16.40 6.62 14.61
N ASP A 73 -16.99 6.01 15.66
CA ASP A 73 -16.32 5.78 16.92
C ASP A 73 -15.64 4.40 16.89
N LEU A 74 -14.30 4.42 16.83
CA LEU A 74 -13.47 3.22 16.82
C LEU A 74 -13.11 2.73 18.25
N GLY A 75 -13.68 3.37 19.27
CA GLY A 75 -13.40 3.06 20.66
C GLY A 75 -12.07 3.64 21.13
N ILE A 76 -11.59 3.07 22.24
CA ILE A 76 -10.34 3.45 22.89
C ILE A 76 -9.29 2.37 22.70
N SER A 77 -8.03 2.79 22.73
CA SER A 77 -6.88 1.90 22.66
C SER A 77 -6.79 1.04 23.92
N TYR A 78 -6.53 -0.24 23.75
CA TYR A 78 -6.20 -1.14 24.86
C TYR A 78 -4.72 -1.01 25.27
N GLU A 79 -3.86 -0.55 24.39
CA GLU A 79 -2.43 -0.35 24.64
C GLU A 79 -2.17 0.98 25.36
N ASP A 80 -2.90 2.04 24.95
CA ASP A 80 -2.84 3.37 25.57
C ASP A 80 -4.19 3.69 26.22
N PRO A 81 -4.43 3.31 27.50
CA PRO A 81 -5.71 3.52 28.16
C PRO A 81 -6.15 4.98 28.17
N GLY A 82 -7.39 5.23 27.78
CA GLY A 82 -7.97 6.56 27.73
C GLY A 82 -7.73 7.33 26.42
N VAL A 83 -6.92 6.82 25.50
CA VAL A 83 -6.69 7.44 24.18
C VAL A 83 -7.64 6.84 23.15
N LYS A 84 -8.35 7.66 22.39
CA LYS A 84 -9.22 7.19 21.30
C LYS A 84 -8.42 6.67 20.13
N VAL A 85 -8.85 5.54 19.55
CA VAL A 85 -8.23 4.98 18.33
C VAL A 85 -8.26 5.98 17.18
N THR A 86 -9.34 6.77 17.05
CA THR A 86 -9.43 7.84 16.04
C THR A 86 -8.34 8.91 16.20
N GLU A 87 -7.92 9.20 17.42
CA GLU A 87 -6.85 10.15 17.72
C GLU A 87 -5.48 9.58 17.33
N ILE A 88 -5.23 8.31 17.65
CA ILE A 88 -4.00 7.61 17.25
C ILE A 88 -3.89 7.59 15.72
N ILE A 89 -4.96 7.21 15.03
CA ILE A 89 -4.99 7.22 13.56
C ILE A 89 -4.73 8.63 13.03
N GLY A 90 -5.38 9.66 13.58
CA GLY A 90 -5.21 11.05 13.15
C GLY A 90 -3.77 11.56 13.30
N ARG A 91 -3.07 11.16 14.36
CA ARG A 91 -1.66 11.52 14.60
C ARG A 91 -0.70 10.79 13.64
N THR A 92 -0.93 9.51 13.39
CA THR A 92 -0.02 8.66 12.60
C THR A 92 -0.28 8.74 11.10
N TRP A 93 -1.52 8.99 10.68
CA TRP A 93 -1.89 9.00 9.26
C TRP A 93 -1.15 10.07 8.44
N GLY A 94 -0.89 11.23 9.04
CA GLY A 94 -0.11 12.30 8.41
C GLY A 94 1.31 11.86 8.04
N ILE A 95 1.96 11.11 8.94
CA ILE A 95 3.31 10.56 8.72
C ILE A 95 3.26 9.50 7.62
N THR A 96 2.33 8.56 7.72
CA THR A 96 2.13 7.51 6.70
C THR A 96 1.89 8.11 5.31
N ALA A 97 1.03 9.12 5.21
CA ALA A 97 0.75 9.80 3.94
C ALA A 97 1.97 10.55 3.40
N SER A 98 2.77 11.17 4.27
CA SER A 98 3.99 11.89 3.88
C SER A 98 5.09 10.98 3.32
N LEU A 99 5.06 9.69 3.63
CA LEU A 99 5.94 8.67 3.07
C LEU A 99 5.29 7.92 1.89
N GLY A 100 4.03 7.51 2.04
CA GLY A 100 3.33 6.69 1.06
C GLY A 100 3.02 7.42 -0.26
N VAL A 101 2.62 8.69 -0.20
CA VAL A 101 2.32 9.47 -1.42
C VAL A 101 3.57 9.70 -2.27
N PRO A 102 4.71 10.18 -1.74
CA PRO A 102 5.94 10.28 -2.52
C PRO A 102 6.42 8.92 -3.03
N ALA A 103 6.30 7.85 -2.23
CA ALA A 103 6.68 6.51 -2.65
C ALA A 103 5.85 6.03 -3.85
N LEU A 104 4.54 6.28 -3.84
CA LEU A 104 3.66 5.97 -4.97
C LEU A 104 4.05 6.76 -6.22
N ILE A 105 4.34 8.05 -6.09
CA ILE A 105 4.78 8.90 -7.22
C ILE A 105 6.09 8.37 -7.80
N VAL A 106 7.08 8.08 -6.96
CA VAL A 106 8.37 7.51 -7.39
C VAL A 106 8.14 6.17 -8.08
N ALA A 107 7.30 5.29 -7.53
CA ALA A 107 6.99 4.00 -8.11
C ALA A 107 6.34 4.13 -9.50
N ILE A 108 5.39 5.04 -9.67
CA ILE A 108 4.73 5.30 -10.95
C ILE A 108 5.73 5.82 -11.98
N LEU A 109 6.52 6.82 -11.62
CA LEU A 109 7.47 7.44 -12.54
C LEU A 109 8.59 6.47 -12.93
N ALA A 110 9.26 5.86 -11.96
CA ALA A 110 10.35 4.93 -12.20
C ALA A 110 9.84 3.64 -12.90
N GLY A 111 8.77 3.04 -12.40
CA GLY A 111 8.20 1.83 -12.98
C GLY A 111 7.76 2.04 -14.43
N THR A 112 7.08 3.14 -14.73
CA THR A 112 6.67 3.48 -16.10
C THR A 112 7.89 3.72 -16.99
N ALA A 113 8.86 4.50 -16.53
CA ALA A 113 10.08 4.81 -17.32
C ALA A 113 10.86 3.53 -17.66
N PHE A 114 11.13 2.67 -16.69
CA PHE A 114 11.82 1.40 -16.92
C PHE A 114 10.98 0.41 -17.74
N GLY A 115 9.65 0.39 -17.55
CA GLY A 115 8.75 -0.42 -18.38
C GLY A 115 8.76 -0.01 -19.85
N ILE A 116 8.74 1.30 -20.14
CA ILE A 116 8.88 1.84 -21.49
C ILE A 116 10.28 1.49 -22.03
N ALA A 117 11.34 1.75 -21.27
CA ALA A 117 12.72 1.46 -21.69
C ALA A 117 12.88 0.00 -22.07
N ARG A 118 12.30 -0.93 -21.31
CA ARG A 118 12.29 -2.36 -21.61
C ARG A 118 11.57 -2.65 -22.93
N ALA A 119 10.34 -2.15 -23.10
CA ALA A 119 9.49 -2.45 -24.26
C ALA A 119 10.05 -1.87 -25.58
N VAL A 120 10.69 -0.70 -25.51
CA VAL A 120 11.18 -0.03 -26.74
C VAL A 120 12.61 -0.34 -27.09
N SER A 121 13.39 -0.93 -26.18
CA SER A 121 14.80 -1.24 -26.40
C SER A 121 14.98 -2.24 -27.54
N LYS A 122 15.86 -1.91 -28.49
CA LYS A 122 16.29 -2.84 -29.56
C LYS A 122 17.37 -3.81 -29.06
N ASN A 123 18.08 -3.45 -28.00
CA ASN A 123 19.14 -4.29 -27.43
C ASN A 123 18.54 -5.33 -26.49
N ARG A 124 18.71 -6.61 -26.82
CA ARG A 124 18.23 -7.75 -26.04
C ARG A 124 18.83 -7.75 -24.62
N CYS A 125 20.13 -7.47 -24.49
CA CYS A 125 20.79 -7.43 -23.19
C CYS A 125 20.16 -6.40 -22.26
N VAL A 126 19.85 -5.19 -22.75
CA VAL A 126 19.16 -4.14 -21.95
C VAL A 126 17.79 -4.62 -21.48
N ARG A 127 17.02 -5.25 -22.35
CA ARG A 127 15.70 -5.79 -21.98
C ARG A 127 15.80 -6.85 -20.91
N GLU A 128 16.72 -7.78 -21.05
CA GLU A 128 16.94 -8.87 -20.09
C GLU A 128 17.44 -8.33 -18.74
N VAL A 129 18.37 -7.38 -18.75
CA VAL A 129 18.88 -6.75 -17.53
C VAL A 129 17.75 -6.03 -16.78
N ILE A 130 16.96 -5.19 -17.47
CA ILE A 130 15.83 -4.50 -16.84
C ILE A 130 14.82 -5.51 -16.27
N SER A 131 14.52 -6.57 -17.00
CA SER A 131 13.60 -7.62 -16.56
C SER A 131 14.15 -8.36 -15.33
N ALA A 132 15.42 -8.74 -15.35
CA ALA A 132 16.08 -9.44 -14.24
C ALA A 132 16.12 -8.57 -12.97
N VAL A 133 16.54 -7.31 -13.09
CA VAL A 133 16.53 -6.35 -11.99
C VAL A 133 15.12 -6.19 -11.42
N GLY A 134 14.12 -6.04 -12.26
CA GLY A 134 12.74 -5.93 -11.78
C GLY A 134 12.22 -7.17 -11.09
N MET A 135 12.59 -8.38 -11.56
CA MET A 135 12.24 -9.63 -10.84
C MET A 135 12.91 -9.72 -9.48
N ILE A 136 14.20 -9.37 -9.38
CA ILE A 136 14.93 -9.34 -8.13
C ILE A 136 14.27 -8.35 -7.15
N LEU A 137 14.02 -7.11 -7.60
CA LEU A 137 13.41 -6.09 -6.77
C LEU A 137 11.98 -6.44 -6.32
N ALA A 138 11.21 -7.14 -7.15
CA ALA A 138 9.88 -7.63 -6.78
C ALA A 138 9.94 -8.80 -5.79
N GLY A 139 11.04 -9.54 -5.73
CA GLY A 139 11.24 -10.67 -4.83
C GLY A 139 11.78 -10.28 -3.45
N ILE A 140 12.35 -9.07 -3.30
CA ILE A 140 12.89 -8.61 -2.02
C ILE A 140 11.74 -8.14 -1.13
N PRO A 141 11.59 -8.68 0.09
CA PRO A 141 10.64 -8.16 1.07
C PRO A 141 10.92 -6.69 1.39
N GLY A 142 9.89 -5.84 1.50
CA GLY A 142 10.06 -4.39 1.71
C GLY A 142 10.94 -4.03 2.90
N PHE A 143 10.79 -4.73 4.04
CA PHE A 143 11.64 -4.53 5.21
C PHE A 143 13.11 -4.86 4.94
N ALA A 144 13.39 -5.90 4.16
CA ALA A 144 14.76 -6.27 3.82
C ALA A 144 15.40 -5.21 2.91
N ALA A 145 14.62 -4.66 1.96
CA ALA A 145 15.06 -3.54 1.14
C ALA A 145 15.37 -2.30 1.99
N ALA A 146 14.51 -1.98 2.97
CA ALA A 146 14.72 -0.86 3.89
C ALA A 146 16.02 -1.03 4.71
N ILE A 147 16.24 -2.22 5.28
CA ILE A 147 17.45 -2.51 6.05
C ILE A 147 18.71 -2.42 5.18
N LEU A 148 18.69 -2.97 3.95
CA LEU A 148 19.82 -2.89 3.04
C LEU A 148 20.14 -1.45 2.65
N LEU A 149 19.13 -0.65 2.33
CA LEU A 149 19.32 0.77 2.01
C LEU A 149 19.88 1.53 3.21
N LEU A 150 19.38 1.28 4.41
CA LEU A 150 19.87 1.90 5.65
C LEU A 150 21.32 1.52 5.91
N LEU A 151 21.68 0.23 5.84
CA LEU A 151 23.05 -0.22 6.06
C LEU A 151 24.04 0.40 5.07
N VAL A 152 23.68 0.43 3.78
CA VAL A 152 24.59 0.95 2.75
C VAL A 152 24.65 2.48 2.80
N PHE A 153 23.51 3.16 2.72
CA PHE A 153 23.49 4.60 2.47
C PHE A 153 23.53 5.45 3.75
N SER A 154 23.10 4.90 4.88
CA SER A 154 23.14 5.63 6.16
C SER A 154 24.33 5.24 7.01
N VAL A 155 24.59 3.93 7.21
CA VAL A 155 25.64 3.46 8.11
C VAL A 155 27.01 3.50 7.43
N GLN A 156 27.15 2.92 6.23
CA GLN A 156 28.46 2.82 5.56
C GLN A 156 28.83 4.14 4.84
N LEU A 157 27.95 4.64 3.95
CA LEU A 157 28.24 5.81 3.16
C LEU A 157 27.94 7.13 3.89
N LYS A 158 27.11 7.11 4.93
CA LYS A 158 26.70 8.28 5.73
C LYS A 158 26.07 9.41 4.88
N TRP A 159 25.39 9.04 3.77
CA TRP A 159 24.77 10.01 2.89
C TRP A 159 23.42 10.50 3.42
N PHE A 160 22.70 9.63 4.13
CA PHE A 160 21.38 9.91 4.68
C PHE A 160 21.33 9.59 6.17
N PRO A 161 20.49 10.28 6.96
CA PRO A 161 20.32 10.00 8.38
C PRO A 161 19.66 8.63 8.59
N ALA A 162 20.01 7.97 9.73
CA ALA A 162 19.54 6.63 10.05
C ALA A 162 18.12 6.59 10.64
N SER A 163 17.65 7.68 11.26
CA SER A 163 16.38 7.72 11.97
C SER A 163 15.82 9.13 12.08
N GLY A 164 14.52 9.24 12.35
CA GLY A 164 13.81 10.51 12.49
C GLY A 164 13.15 10.99 11.21
N LEU A 165 12.42 12.12 11.29
CA LEU A 165 11.70 12.76 10.18
C LEU A 165 11.89 14.28 10.18
N LEU A 166 13.03 14.79 10.67
CA LEU A 166 13.30 16.21 10.92
C LEU A 166 13.64 17.01 9.67
N SER A 167 14.13 16.37 8.61
CA SER A 167 14.52 17.03 7.37
C SER A 167 14.15 16.19 6.14
N PRO A 168 14.09 16.77 4.94
CA PRO A 168 13.79 16.01 3.70
C PRO A 168 14.71 14.81 3.47
N ALA A 169 15.95 14.86 3.95
CA ALA A 169 16.90 13.75 3.80
C ALA A 169 16.45 12.47 4.54
N HIS A 170 15.69 12.60 5.63
CA HIS A 170 15.14 11.45 6.36
C HIS A 170 14.07 10.69 5.58
N TYR A 171 13.40 11.34 4.64
CA TYR A 171 12.33 10.75 3.83
C TYR A 171 12.86 9.91 2.67
N VAL A 172 14.11 10.12 2.24
CA VAL A 172 14.64 9.53 0.99
C VAL A 172 14.68 8.00 1.07
N LEU A 173 15.32 7.44 2.09
CA LEU A 173 15.46 5.99 2.20
C LEU A 173 14.12 5.27 2.43
N PRO A 174 13.23 5.72 3.35
CA PRO A 174 11.91 5.15 3.50
C PRO A 174 11.06 5.24 2.23
N VAL A 175 11.05 6.37 1.54
CA VAL A 175 10.31 6.55 0.28
C VAL A 175 10.80 5.60 -0.80
N ILE A 176 12.13 5.44 -0.95
CA ILE A 176 12.71 4.52 -1.94
C ILE A 176 12.35 3.08 -1.57
N SER A 177 12.50 2.67 -0.30
CA SER A 177 12.22 1.29 0.12
C SER A 177 10.75 0.92 -0.12
N LEU A 178 9.82 1.83 0.19
CA LEU A 178 8.39 1.67 -0.08
C LEU A 178 8.06 1.63 -1.57
N ALA A 179 8.80 2.36 -2.40
CA ALA A 179 8.58 2.45 -3.83
C ALA A 179 9.10 1.24 -4.62
N ILE A 180 10.11 0.50 -4.13
CA ILE A 180 10.80 -0.57 -4.86
C ILE A 180 9.81 -1.61 -5.42
N TYR A 181 9.01 -2.22 -4.56
CA TYR A 181 8.07 -3.27 -4.97
C TYR A 181 7.00 -2.75 -5.95
N PRO A 182 6.26 -1.67 -5.65
CA PRO A 182 5.30 -1.12 -6.60
C PRO A 182 5.94 -0.70 -7.94
N ALA A 183 7.15 -0.12 -7.91
CA ALA A 183 7.87 0.25 -9.13
C ALA A 183 8.19 -0.96 -10.00
N ALA A 184 8.64 -2.06 -9.41
CA ALA A 184 8.92 -3.30 -10.13
C ALA A 184 7.65 -3.91 -10.76
N VAL A 185 6.51 -3.86 -10.07
CA VAL A 185 5.22 -4.30 -10.60
C VAL A 185 4.77 -3.40 -11.75
N ILE A 186 4.81 -2.07 -11.57
CA ILE A 186 4.42 -1.10 -12.60
C ILE A 186 5.31 -1.23 -13.83
N MET A 187 6.60 -1.40 -13.64
CA MET A 187 7.55 -1.63 -14.73
C MET A 187 7.15 -2.85 -15.58
N ARG A 188 6.83 -3.97 -14.93
CA ARG A 188 6.41 -5.19 -15.61
C ARG A 188 5.08 -5.01 -16.32
N LEU A 189 4.08 -4.39 -15.67
CA LEU A 189 2.78 -4.11 -16.27
C LEU A 189 2.90 -3.20 -17.48
N THR A 190 3.64 -2.09 -17.35
CA THR A 190 3.86 -1.14 -18.45
C THR A 190 4.58 -1.80 -19.61
N GLY A 191 5.66 -2.53 -19.32
CA GLY A 191 6.47 -3.17 -20.35
C GLY A 191 5.67 -4.20 -21.16
N ASN A 192 5.01 -5.13 -20.47
CA ASN A 192 4.20 -6.17 -21.12
C ASN A 192 3.03 -5.58 -21.93
N ALA A 193 2.30 -4.63 -21.33
CA ALA A 193 1.17 -4.02 -22.00
C ALA A 193 1.61 -3.20 -23.21
N LEU A 194 2.73 -2.48 -23.11
CA LEU A 194 3.25 -1.69 -24.24
C LEU A 194 3.77 -2.58 -25.39
N GLU A 195 4.44 -3.69 -25.09
CA GLU A 195 4.83 -4.69 -26.09
C GLU A 195 3.60 -5.20 -26.84
N THR A 196 2.55 -5.63 -26.11
CA THR A 196 1.29 -6.08 -26.72
C THR A 196 0.62 -4.98 -27.56
N GLU A 197 0.59 -3.73 -27.07
CA GLU A 197 -0.03 -2.63 -27.81
C GLU A 197 0.73 -2.31 -29.11
N MET A 198 2.06 -2.45 -29.12
CA MET A 198 2.89 -2.18 -30.31
C MET A 198 2.72 -3.21 -31.43
N GLU A 199 2.08 -4.35 -31.19
CA GLU A 199 1.78 -5.40 -32.16
C GLU A 199 0.37 -5.26 -32.81
N LYS A 200 -0.45 -4.30 -32.33
CA LYS A 200 -1.82 -4.10 -32.82
C LYS A 200 -1.90 -3.40 -34.18
N ASP A 201 -2.97 -3.68 -34.91
CA ASP A 201 -3.22 -3.16 -36.26
C ASP A 201 -3.23 -1.64 -36.35
N TYR A 202 -3.71 -0.93 -35.32
CA TYR A 202 -3.69 0.52 -35.32
C TYR A 202 -2.26 1.10 -35.33
N VAL A 203 -1.29 0.40 -34.74
CA VAL A 203 0.11 0.80 -34.79
C VAL A 203 0.67 0.63 -36.22
N LEU A 204 0.26 -0.45 -36.91
CA LEU A 204 0.62 -0.65 -38.32
C LEU A 204 0.01 0.47 -39.18
N PHE A 205 -1.25 0.82 -38.94
CA PHE A 205 -1.92 1.91 -39.62
C PHE A 205 -1.25 3.29 -39.37
N ASP A 206 -0.86 3.56 -38.14
CA ASP A 206 -0.11 4.78 -37.80
C ASP A 206 1.25 4.87 -38.48
N ARG A 207 1.95 3.74 -38.61
CA ARG A 207 3.21 3.66 -39.40
C ARG A 207 2.96 3.93 -40.89
N ALA A 208 1.87 3.38 -41.46
CA ALA A 208 1.50 3.61 -42.84
C ALA A 208 1.16 5.09 -43.11
N LYS A 209 0.67 5.83 -42.14
CA LYS A 209 0.45 7.28 -42.15
C LYS A 209 1.75 8.10 -42.04
N GLY A 210 2.89 7.45 -41.82
CA GLY A 210 4.18 8.14 -41.69
C GLY A 210 4.50 8.64 -40.27
N LEU A 211 3.73 8.23 -39.24
CA LEU A 211 4.00 8.65 -37.88
C LEU A 211 5.33 8.04 -37.35
N GLY A 212 6.15 8.87 -36.74
CA GLY A 212 7.39 8.43 -36.13
C GLY A 212 7.18 7.50 -34.94
N ARG A 213 8.12 6.54 -34.71
CA ARG A 213 8.03 5.54 -33.63
C ARG A 213 7.79 6.17 -32.25
N LYS A 214 8.47 7.27 -31.92
CA LYS A 214 8.28 7.98 -30.65
C LYS A 214 6.86 8.51 -30.51
N GLN A 215 6.32 9.10 -31.56
CA GLN A 215 4.95 9.63 -31.56
C GLN A 215 3.93 8.51 -31.36
N ILE A 216 4.05 7.38 -32.06
CA ILE A 216 3.19 6.22 -31.87
C ILE A 216 3.22 5.73 -30.41
N ILE A 217 4.42 5.59 -29.84
CA ILE A 217 4.58 5.12 -28.45
C ILE A 217 3.89 6.06 -27.46
N PHE A 218 4.24 7.34 -27.46
CA PHE A 218 3.79 8.26 -26.40
C PHE A 218 2.38 8.79 -26.60
N THR A 219 1.91 8.92 -27.85
CA THR A 219 0.58 9.47 -28.13
C THR A 219 -0.51 8.41 -28.17
N HIS A 220 -0.21 7.20 -28.67
CA HIS A 220 -1.21 6.17 -28.92
C HIS A 220 -1.01 4.92 -28.04
N ALA A 221 0.13 4.22 -28.18
CA ALA A 221 0.33 2.93 -27.54
C ALA A 221 0.39 3.02 -26.01
N LEU A 222 1.15 3.96 -25.45
CA LEU A 222 1.32 4.11 -23.99
C LEU A 222 -0.01 4.44 -23.30
N LYS A 223 -0.86 5.25 -23.91
CA LYS A 223 -2.17 5.61 -23.40
C LYS A 223 -3.05 4.37 -23.17
N ASN A 224 -2.98 3.41 -24.09
CA ASN A 224 -3.71 2.14 -23.98
C ASN A 224 -3.01 1.17 -23.05
N ALA A 225 -1.68 1.09 -23.09
CA ALA A 225 -0.85 0.24 -22.25
C ALA A 225 -0.90 0.59 -20.76
N TRP A 226 -1.37 1.80 -20.41
CA TRP A 226 -1.45 2.25 -19.02
C TRP A 226 -2.67 1.74 -18.26
N ARG A 227 -3.66 1.13 -18.92
CA ARG A 227 -4.86 0.60 -18.27
C ARG A 227 -4.56 -0.40 -17.13
N PRO A 228 -3.69 -1.41 -17.29
CA PRO A 228 -3.32 -2.29 -16.18
C PRO A 228 -2.64 -1.57 -15.01
N VAL A 229 -1.84 -0.54 -15.32
CA VAL A 229 -1.16 0.30 -14.29
C VAL A 229 -2.20 1.07 -13.47
N LEU A 230 -3.17 1.72 -14.13
CA LEU A 230 -4.26 2.43 -13.43
C LEU A 230 -5.06 1.51 -12.52
N ASN A 231 -5.32 0.27 -12.96
CA ASN A 231 -6.00 -0.72 -12.12
C ASN A 231 -5.15 -1.15 -10.91
N TYR A 232 -3.82 -1.13 -11.03
CA TYR A 232 -2.91 -1.48 -9.95
C TYR A 232 -2.70 -0.33 -8.95
N ILE A 233 -2.73 0.93 -9.40
CA ILE A 233 -2.51 2.11 -8.54
C ILE A 233 -3.50 2.15 -7.36
N GLY A 234 -4.76 1.77 -7.57
CA GLY A 234 -5.76 1.74 -6.51
C GLY A 234 -5.34 0.86 -5.31
N PRO A 235 -5.17 -0.46 -5.50
CA PRO A 235 -4.66 -1.35 -4.45
C PRO A 235 -3.29 -0.94 -3.89
N ALA A 236 -2.37 -0.47 -4.74
CA ALA A 236 -1.04 -0.03 -4.32
C ALA A 236 -1.11 1.21 -3.41
N SER A 237 -1.97 2.19 -3.72
CA SER A 237 -2.19 3.36 -2.87
C SER A 237 -2.79 2.98 -1.53
N ALA A 238 -3.78 2.09 -1.51
CA ALA A 238 -4.34 1.58 -0.27
C ALA A 238 -3.25 0.92 0.60
N TYR A 239 -2.45 0.03 0.03
CA TYR A 239 -1.33 -0.61 0.74
C TYR A 239 -0.34 0.39 1.33
N LEU A 240 0.09 1.40 0.55
CA LEU A 240 1.05 2.41 1.01
C LEU A 240 0.46 3.38 2.04
N LEU A 241 -0.84 3.66 2.00
CA LEU A 241 -1.52 4.61 2.89
C LEU A 241 -2.11 3.98 4.16
N THR A 242 -2.24 2.66 4.22
CA THR A 242 -2.68 1.96 5.45
C THR A 242 -1.56 1.67 6.43
N GLY A 243 -0.34 2.00 6.06
CA GLY A 243 0.84 1.93 6.92
C GLY A 243 1.75 0.76 6.57
N SER A 244 3.02 1.10 6.43
CA SER A 244 4.07 0.11 6.43
C SER A 244 4.56 -0.07 7.86
N PHE A 245 4.17 -1.13 8.52
CA PHE A 245 4.57 -1.46 9.90
C PHE A 245 6.08 -1.62 10.08
N VAL A 246 6.88 -1.58 9.01
CA VAL A 246 8.25 -2.08 9.03
C VAL A 246 9.26 -1.11 8.39
N VAL A 247 8.82 0.05 7.95
CA VAL A 247 9.66 1.13 7.41
C VAL A 247 9.54 2.38 8.27
#